data_e23707052580f482e7868210d27f9dbc
#
_entry.id   e23707052580f482e7868210d27f9dbc
#
_cell.length_a   1.000
_cell.length_b   1.000
_cell.length_c   1.000
_cell.angle_alpha   90.00
_cell.angle_beta   90.00
_cell.angle_gamma   90.00
#
_symmetry.space_group_name_H-M   'P 1'
#
loop_
_entity.id
_entity.type
_entity.pdbx_description
1 polymer ?
#
loop_
_entity_poly.entity_id
_entity_poly.type
_entity_poly.pdbx_seq_one_letter_code
_entity_poly.pdbx_strand_id
1 'polypeptide(L)'
;MARLIWVRTLAASFVLACTALSAYAEYPDRPLKIIVAWPPGGVVDTTARIIGEQLAIQFGQPVVVENRVGANGNIGTTAAARASADGYTLQAVTAETHAINPHLYKALTYNVARDFEPVALLARSNFVLAAKASLPVNNVRELVELAKASPGKLSVASYGIGSTSHVTLASFEDVTKTSFLHVPYRGVSPAVNALLTGEVDAAFVTPHIVIGLQKSGNVKILGAASLERMALVPDVPTFTEQGVKGFVGGNWYGVVTPRGIPGDVKARLADQMAKIAASPPFLAHAKSLGVDADYRDAAGFAEFLAKENERWGALISARNIEIP
;
A
#
# COMPACT_ATOMS: atom_id res chain seq x y z
N MET A 1 -25.73 -44.74 -55.85
CA MET A 1 -26.15 -43.52 -55.12
C MET A 1 -25.85 -43.60 -53.63
N ALA A 2 -26.01 -44.71 -52.94
CA ALA A 2 -25.76 -44.80 -51.49
C ALA A 2 -24.32 -44.44 -51.02
N ARG A 3 -23.27 -44.84 -51.76
CA ARG A 3 -21.86 -44.54 -51.39
C ARG A 3 -21.49 -43.02 -51.41
N LEU A 4 -22.17 -42.24 -52.24
CA LEU A 4 -21.91 -40.80 -52.36
C LEU A 4 -22.50 -39.99 -51.19
N ILE A 5 -23.55 -40.50 -50.57
CA ILE A 5 -24.23 -39.88 -49.41
C ILE A 5 -23.38 -40.08 -48.14
N TRP A 6 -22.76 -41.23 -47.95
CA TRP A 6 -21.91 -41.54 -46.81
C TRP A 6 -20.64 -40.68 -46.76
N VAL A 7 -20.03 -40.42 -47.92
CA VAL A 7 -18.81 -39.57 -48.00
C VAL A 7 -19.14 -38.10 -47.69
N ARG A 8 -20.30 -37.62 -48.10
CA ARG A 8 -20.75 -36.25 -47.80
C ARG A 8 -21.13 -36.05 -46.36
N THR A 9 -21.71 -37.03 -45.67
CA THR A 9 -22.00 -36.96 -44.22
C THR A 9 -20.74 -37.02 -43.36
N LEU A 10 -19.75 -37.85 -43.72
CA LEU A 10 -18.47 -37.90 -43.03
C LEU A 10 -17.65 -36.58 -43.18
N ALA A 11 -17.65 -36.00 -44.38
CA ALA A 11 -16.99 -34.72 -44.62
C ALA A 11 -17.64 -33.55 -43.88
N ALA A 12 -18.99 -33.52 -43.80
CA ALA A 12 -19.72 -32.51 -43.05
C ALA A 12 -19.48 -32.64 -41.52
N SER A 13 -19.39 -33.85 -40.99
CA SER A 13 -19.08 -34.09 -39.56
C SER A 13 -17.64 -33.71 -39.20
N PHE A 14 -16.68 -33.88 -40.13
CA PHE A 14 -15.30 -33.49 -39.91
C PHE A 14 -15.10 -31.96 -39.94
N VAL A 15 -15.83 -31.24 -40.79
CA VAL A 15 -15.83 -29.78 -40.85
C VAL A 15 -16.45 -29.17 -39.59
N LEU A 16 -17.54 -29.75 -39.06
CA LEU A 16 -18.13 -29.31 -37.80
C LEU A 16 -17.27 -29.58 -36.59
N ALA A 17 -16.47 -30.64 -36.57
CA ALA A 17 -15.53 -30.94 -35.50
C ALA A 17 -14.30 -30.00 -35.49
N CYS A 18 -13.90 -29.47 -36.64
CA CYS A 18 -12.81 -28.50 -36.72
C CYS A 18 -13.18 -27.07 -36.29
N THR A 19 -14.49 -26.72 -36.29
CA THR A 19 -14.94 -25.39 -35.83
C THR A 19 -15.10 -25.28 -34.32
N ALA A 20 -14.99 -26.40 -33.59
CA ALA A 20 -15.06 -26.43 -32.12
C ALA A 20 -13.73 -26.21 -31.40
N LEU A 21 -12.63 -25.89 -32.10
CA LEU A 21 -11.49 -25.24 -31.49
C LEU A 21 -11.91 -23.81 -31.15
N SER A 22 -12.66 -23.68 -30.04
CA SER A 22 -12.86 -22.38 -29.40
C SER A 22 -11.49 -21.76 -29.24
N ALA A 23 -11.18 -20.75 -30.05
CA ALA A 23 -10.07 -19.87 -29.76
C ALA A 23 -10.33 -19.34 -28.35
N TYR A 24 -9.68 -19.93 -27.34
CA TYR A 24 -9.64 -19.30 -26.03
C TYR A 24 -9.01 -17.93 -26.28
N ALA A 25 -9.87 -16.91 -26.22
CA ALA A 25 -9.41 -15.56 -26.37
C ALA A 25 -8.29 -15.36 -25.33
N GLU A 26 -7.14 -14.94 -25.84
CA GLU A 26 -5.95 -14.82 -24.99
C GLU A 26 -6.22 -13.73 -23.93
N TYR A 27 -6.17 -14.11 -22.65
CA TYR A 27 -6.33 -13.14 -21.56
C TYR A 27 -5.27 -12.04 -21.64
N PRO A 28 -5.62 -10.76 -21.46
CA PRO A 28 -6.99 -10.23 -21.37
C PRO A 28 -7.58 -9.93 -22.76
N ASP A 29 -8.86 -10.24 -22.95
CA ASP A 29 -9.65 -9.95 -24.17
C ASP A 29 -10.55 -8.72 -24.02
N ARG A 30 -10.57 -8.10 -22.83
CA ARG A 30 -11.38 -6.93 -22.49
C ARG A 30 -10.66 -6.05 -21.46
N PRO A 31 -11.16 -4.82 -21.20
CA PRO A 31 -10.55 -3.91 -20.24
C PRO A 31 -10.42 -4.50 -18.82
N LEU A 32 -9.28 -4.25 -18.18
CA LEU A 32 -9.04 -4.54 -16.77
C LEU A 32 -9.47 -3.35 -15.90
N LYS A 33 -9.68 -3.64 -14.63
CA LYS A 33 -9.96 -2.63 -13.60
C LYS A 33 -8.98 -2.76 -12.42
N ILE A 34 -8.49 -1.62 -11.93
CA ILE A 34 -7.77 -1.54 -10.67
C ILE A 34 -8.61 -0.73 -9.68
N ILE A 35 -9.10 -1.36 -8.62
CA ILE A 35 -9.80 -0.67 -7.54
C ILE A 35 -8.77 -0.06 -6.60
N VAL A 36 -8.94 1.24 -6.31
CA VAL A 36 -8.18 2.01 -5.33
C VAL A 36 -9.13 2.47 -4.23
N ALA A 37 -8.84 2.07 -2.99
CA ALA A 37 -9.71 2.37 -1.83
C ALA A 37 -9.52 3.78 -1.26
N TRP A 38 -8.75 4.63 -1.93
CA TRP A 38 -8.29 5.95 -1.47
C TRP A 38 -8.64 7.06 -2.48
N PRO A 39 -8.68 8.33 -2.03
CA PRO A 39 -8.93 9.45 -2.94
C PRO A 39 -7.90 9.54 -4.07
N PRO A 40 -8.30 10.11 -5.23
CA PRO A 40 -7.38 10.39 -6.32
C PRO A 40 -6.21 11.30 -5.89
N GLY A 41 -5.04 11.09 -6.51
CA GLY A 41 -3.85 11.91 -6.33
C GLY A 41 -2.93 11.50 -5.18
N GLY A 42 -3.36 10.59 -4.29
CA GLY A 42 -2.48 10.01 -3.27
C GLY A 42 -1.49 9.00 -3.83
N VAL A 43 -0.50 8.59 -3.02
CA VAL A 43 0.57 7.65 -3.44
C VAL A 43 0.00 6.35 -4.01
N VAL A 44 -0.99 5.75 -3.36
CA VAL A 44 -1.59 4.49 -3.84
C VAL A 44 -2.34 4.68 -5.16
N ASP A 45 -3.03 5.81 -5.34
CA ASP A 45 -3.76 6.10 -6.59
C ASP A 45 -2.79 6.33 -7.76
N THR A 46 -1.78 7.18 -7.56
CA THR A 46 -0.79 7.48 -8.62
C THR A 46 0.06 6.25 -8.95
N THR A 47 0.37 5.41 -7.95
CA THR A 47 1.03 4.11 -8.17
C THR A 47 0.13 3.15 -8.95
N ALA A 48 -1.16 3.08 -8.63
CA ALA A 48 -2.11 2.25 -9.39
C ALA A 48 -2.26 2.73 -10.85
N ARG A 49 -2.20 4.04 -11.09
CA ARG A 49 -2.28 4.60 -12.46
C ARG A 49 -1.05 4.25 -13.29
N ILE A 50 0.16 4.37 -12.75
CA ILE A 50 1.35 3.97 -13.48
C ILE A 50 1.38 2.45 -13.74
N ILE A 51 0.92 1.62 -12.80
CA ILE A 51 0.73 0.19 -13.01
C ILE A 51 -0.30 -0.06 -14.12
N GLY A 52 -1.44 0.61 -14.08
CA GLY A 52 -2.51 0.49 -15.08
C GLY A 52 -2.06 0.89 -16.49
N GLU A 53 -1.30 1.98 -16.61
CA GLU A 53 -0.72 2.43 -17.87
C GLU A 53 0.26 1.38 -18.43
N GLN A 54 1.15 0.87 -17.61
CA GLN A 54 2.12 -0.15 -18.04
C GLN A 54 1.42 -1.47 -18.39
N LEU A 55 0.41 -1.91 -17.64
CA LEU A 55 -0.41 -3.07 -17.99
C LEU A 55 -1.14 -2.86 -19.31
N ALA A 56 -1.70 -1.68 -19.54
CA ALA A 56 -2.40 -1.39 -20.80
C ALA A 56 -1.46 -1.49 -22.01
N ILE A 57 -0.23 -1.02 -21.89
CA ILE A 57 0.81 -1.15 -22.93
C ILE A 57 1.15 -2.63 -23.17
N GLN A 58 1.36 -3.40 -22.09
CA GLN A 58 1.81 -4.79 -22.17
C GLN A 58 0.71 -5.73 -22.69
N PHE A 59 -0.54 -5.49 -22.32
CA PHE A 59 -1.67 -6.35 -22.67
C PHE A 59 -2.43 -5.90 -23.94
N GLY A 60 -2.20 -4.66 -24.40
CA GLY A 60 -2.97 -4.08 -25.50
C GLY A 60 -4.46 -3.87 -25.17
N GLN A 61 -4.81 -3.86 -23.89
CA GLN A 61 -6.18 -3.65 -23.40
C GLN A 61 -6.22 -2.48 -22.43
N PRO A 62 -7.28 -1.66 -22.43
CA PRO A 62 -7.44 -0.57 -21.50
C PRO A 62 -7.44 -1.05 -20.03
N VAL A 63 -6.85 -0.25 -19.13
CA VAL A 63 -6.91 -0.48 -17.67
C VAL A 63 -7.53 0.73 -17.00
N VAL A 64 -8.69 0.52 -16.35
CA VAL A 64 -9.44 1.58 -15.66
C VAL A 64 -9.10 1.58 -14.19
N VAL A 65 -8.60 2.70 -13.67
CA VAL A 65 -8.40 2.91 -12.22
C VAL A 65 -9.67 3.53 -11.64
N GLU A 66 -10.30 2.81 -10.71
CA GLU A 66 -11.55 3.20 -10.06
C GLU A 66 -11.33 3.50 -8.58
N ASN A 67 -11.52 4.75 -8.16
CA ASN A 67 -11.42 5.14 -6.75
C ASN A 67 -12.75 4.90 -6.03
N ARG A 68 -12.74 4.01 -5.01
CA ARG A 68 -13.88 3.71 -4.13
C ARG A 68 -13.52 4.01 -2.69
N VAL A 69 -13.72 5.25 -2.30
CA VAL A 69 -13.27 5.83 -1.03
C VAL A 69 -14.28 5.56 0.10
N GLY A 70 -13.80 5.44 1.33
CA GLY A 70 -14.60 5.47 2.55
C GLY A 70 -14.25 4.38 3.54
N ALA A 71 -14.61 4.62 4.82
CA ALA A 71 -14.39 3.73 5.95
C ALA A 71 -12.96 3.16 6.02
N ASN A 72 -11.95 4.03 5.96
CA ASN A 72 -10.52 3.66 5.96
C ASN A 72 -10.16 2.61 4.89
N GLY A 73 -10.76 2.73 3.68
CA GLY A 73 -10.53 1.82 2.57
C GLY A 73 -11.44 0.57 2.53
N ASN A 74 -12.28 0.34 3.55
CA ASN A 74 -13.12 -0.86 3.62
C ASN A 74 -14.15 -0.92 2.50
N ILE A 75 -14.68 0.22 2.03
CA ILE A 75 -15.67 0.24 0.92
C ILE A 75 -15.05 -0.30 -0.37
N GLY A 76 -13.89 0.22 -0.76
CA GLY A 76 -13.19 -0.24 -1.97
C GLY A 76 -12.73 -1.68 -1.87
N THR A 77 -12.20 -2.08 -0.70
CA THR A 77 -11.73 -3.45 -0.46
C THR A 77 -12.88 -4.46 -0.49
N THR A 78 -14.03 -4.11 0.09
CA THR A 78 -15.24 -4.95 0.01
C THR A 78 -15.72 -5.12 -1.45
N ALA A 79 -15.65 -4.05 -2.24
CA ALA A 79 -16.01 -4.13 -3.65
C ALA A 79 -15.05 -5.03 -4.44
N ALA A 80 -13.76 -4.97 -4.15
CA ALA A 80 -12.78 -5.87 -4.75
C ALA A 80 -12.99 -7.33 -4.32
N ALA A 81 -13.24 -7.59 -3.04
CA ALA A 81 -13.50 -8.94 -2.52
C ALA A 81 -14.72 -9.63 -3.15
N ARG A 82 -15.70 -8.83 -3.60
CA ARG A 82 -16.94 -9.32 -4.24
C ARG A 82 -16.89 -9.36 -5.76
N ALA A 83 -15.79 -8.93 -6.36
CA ALA A 83 -15.62 -8.99 -7.80
C ALA A 83 -15.41 -10.44 -8.27
N SER A 84 -15.68 -10.69 -9.56
CA SER A 84 -15.45 -12.01 -10.16
C SER A 84 -13.97 -12.39 -10.07
N ALA A 85 -13.71 -13.66 -9.77
CA ALA A 85 -12.37 -14.22 -9.73
C ALA A 85 -11.91 -14.67 -11.13
N ASP A 86 -11.88 -13.73 -12.06
CA ASP A 86 -11.54 -13.95 -13.47
C ASP A 86 -10.26 -13.22 -13.91
N GLY A 87 -9.64 -12.49 -12.98
CA GLY A 87 -8.41 -11.74 -13.21
C GLY A 87 -8.61 -10.33 -13.80
N TYR A 88 -9.84 -9.93 -14.15
CA TYR A 88 -10.10 -8.59 -14.73
C TYR A 88 -10.28 -7.49 -13.68
N THR A 89 -10.44 -7.86 -12.42
CA THR A 89 -10.44 -6.89 -11.31
C THR A 89 -9.22 -7.12 -10.42
N LEU A 90 -8.40 -6.09 -10.31
CA LEU A 90 -7.27 -5.99 -9.40
C LEU A 90 -7.62 -5.01 -8.29
N GLN A 91 -6.93 -5.07 -7.15
CA GLN A 91 -6.95 -4.02 -6.14
C GLN A 91 -5.53 -3.57 -5.82
N ALA A 92 -5.31 -2.26 -5.83
CA ALA A 92 -4.14 -1.66 -5.20
C ALA A 92 -4.38 -1.58 -3.70
N VAL A 93 -3.48 -2.21 -2.92
CA VAL A 93 -3.63 -2.41 -1.48
C VAL A 93 -2.53 -1.75 -0.67
N THR A 94 -2.87 -1.46 0.58
CA THR A 94 -1.99 -0.82 1.56
C THR A 94 -2.05 -1.56 2.90
N ALA A 95 -1.18 -1.17 3.84
CA ALA A 95 -1.18 -1.72 5.19
C ALA A 95 -2.53 -1.57 5.89
N GLU A 96 -3.22 -0.44 5.70
CA GLU A 96 -4.53 -0.20 6.31
C GLU A 96 -5.52 -1.28 5.89
N THR A 97 -5.68 -1.52 4.60
CA THR A 97 -6.72 -2.42 4.08
C THR A 97 -6.43 -3.89 4.33
N HIS A 98 -5.15 -4.30 4.35
CA HIS A 98 -4.77 -5.71 4.35
C HIS A 98 -4.01 -6.19 5.58
N ALA A 99 -3.61 -5.29 6.51
CA ALA A 99 -2.88 -5.68 7.71
C ALA A 99 -3.36 -4.99 8.99
N ILE A 100 -4.00 -3.80 8.91
CA ILE A 100 -4.44 -3.04 10.08
C ILE A 100 -5.95 -3.18 10.31
N ASN A 101 -6.77 -2.90 9.30
CA ASN A 101 -8.24 -2.95 9.41
C ASN A 101 -8.80 -4.30 9.88
N PRO A 102 -8.20 -5.47 9.50
CA PRO A 102 -8.64 -6.76 10.03
C PRO A 102 -8.63 -6.86 11.55
N HIS A 103 -7.81 -6.06 12.22
CA HIS A 103 -7.68 -6.05 13.68
C HIS A 103 -8.44 -4.89 14.36
N LEU A 104 -8.88 -3.89 13.59
CA LEU A 104 -9.56 -2.70 14.11
C LEU A 104 -11.09 -2.78 14.00
N TYR A 105 -11.60 -3.35 12.90
CA TYR A 105 -13.02 -3.34 12.60
C TYR A 105 -13.67 -4.67 13.00
N LYS A 106 -14.55 -4.66 14.01
CA LYS A 106 -15.29 -5.84 14.48
C LYS A 106 -16.25 -6.41 13.42
N ALA A 107 -16.80 -5.55 12.55
CA ALA A 107 -17.75 -5.91 11.49
C ALA A 107 -17.16 -5.72 10.09
N LEU A 108 -15.97 -6.26 9.84
CA LEU A 108 -15.35 -6.20 8.54
C LEU A 108 -16.09 -7.11 7.54
N THR A 109 -16.39 -6.58 6.35
CA THR A 109 -17.19 -7.27 5.33
C THR A 109 -16.35 -8.07 4.33
N TYR A 110 -15.05 -8.17 4.56
CA TYR A 110 -14.10 -9.00 3.82
C TYR A 110 -13.12 -9.69 4.77
N ASN A 111 -12.48 -10.75 4.29
CA ASN A 111 -11.40 -11.44 4.98
C ASN A 111 -10.19 -11.54 4.05
N VAL A 112 -9.07 -10.96 4.45
CA VAL A 112 -7.87 -10.85 3.60
C VAL A 112 -7.38 -12.21 3.12
N ALA A 113 -7.28 -13.19 4.04
CA ALA A 113 -6.75 -14.51 3.72
C ALA A 113 -7.73 -15.37 2.88
N ARG A 114 -9.04 -15.18 3.07
CA ARG A 114 -10.06 -15.96 2.37
C ARG A 114 -10.41 -15.39 1.01
N ASP A 115 -10.50 -14.06 0.89
CA ASP A 115 -11.14 -13.40 -0.25
C ASP A 115 -10.13 -12.90 -1.30
N PHE A 116 -8.82 -12.86 -0.96
CA PHE A 116 -7.81 -12.31 -1.85
C PHE A 116 -6.64 -13.26 -2.12
N GLU A 117 -6.03 -13.07 -3.26
CA GLU A 117 -4.72 -13.65 -3.62
C GLU A 117 -3.72 -12.54 -3.90
N PRO A 118 -2.54 -12.56 -3.25
CA PRO A 118 -1.43 -11.67 -3.57
C PRO A 118 -0.94 -11.88 -5.00
N VAL A 119 -0.67 -10.76 -5.71
CA VAL A 119 0.00 -10.78 -7.01
C VAL A 119 1.43 -10.30 -6.87
N ALA A 120 1.64 -9.11 -6.29
CA ALA A 120 2.96 -8.58 -6.01
C ALA A 120 2.93 -7.48 -4.95
N LEU A 121 3.96 -7.38 -4.12
CA LEU A 121 4.38 -6.15 -3.48
C LEU A 121 5.24 -5.37 -4.48
N LEU A 122 5.08 -4.06 -4.54
CA LEU A 122 5.77 -3.23 -5.54
C LEU A 122 6.63 -2.15 -4.93
N ALA A 123 6.20 -1.58 -3.78
CA ALA A 123 6.90 -0.46 -3.20
C ALA A 123 6.61 -0.30 -1.70
N ARG A 124 7.51 0.41 -1.01
CA ARG A 124 7.33 0.85 0.37
C ARG A 124 7.58 2.35 0.50
N SER A 125 6.79 2.99 1.36
CA SER A 125 6.95 4.40 1.70
C SER A 125 7.24 4.51 3.19
N ASN A 126 8.52 4.58 3.53
CA ASN A 126 8.91 4.79 4.92
C ASN A 126 8.63 6.23 5.35
N PHE A 127 8.30 6.42 6.63
CA PHE A 127 8.08 7.74 7.21
C PHE A 127 9.38 8.39 7.67
N VAL A 128 9.36 9.70 7.71
CA VAL A 128 10.24 10.50 8.56
C VAL A 128 9.44 11.01 9.76
N LEU A 129 10.10 11.22 10.87
CA LEU A 129 9.55 11.94 12.00
C LEU A 129 9.87 13.42 11.81
N ALA A 130 8.85 14.20 11.48
CA ALA A 130 8.95 15.65 11.36
C ALA A 130 8.47 16.30 12.65
N ALA A 131 9.14 17.40 13.06
CA ALA A 131 8.78 18.21 14.21
C ALA A 131 8.63 19.68 13.81
N LYS A 132 7.80 20.43 14.54
CA LYS A 132 7.72 21.90 14.38
C LYS A 132 9.09 22.55 14.63
N ALA A 133 9.39 23.61 13.89
CA ALA A 133 10.70 24.27 13.95
C ALA A 133 11.08 24.75 15.35
N SER A 134 10.11 25.20 16.14
CA SER A 134 10.30 25.74 17.49
C SER A 134 10.54 24.68 18.57
N LEU A 135 10.33 23.39 18.29
CA LEU A 135 10.60 22.32 19.28
C LEU A 135 12.09 22.25 19.58
N PRO A 136 12.52 22.28 20.87
CA PRO A 136 13.94 22.34 21.25
C PRO A 136 14.64 20.97 21.15
N VAL A 137 14.46 20.27 20.02
CA VAL A 137 15.09 18.99 19.68
C VAL A 137 15.57 19.00 18.23
N ASN A 138 16.65 18.28 17.91
CA ASN A 138 17.23 18.21 16.58
C ASN A 138 17.38 16.79 16.03
N ASN A 139 17.07 15.79 16.86
CA ASN A 139 17.18 14.38 16.50
C ASN A 139 16.20 13.54 17.32
N VAL A 140 16.07 12.25 16.94
CA VAL A 140 15.13 11.31 17.59
C VAL A 140 15.51 11.07 19.05
N ARG A 141 16.80 11.01 19.38
CA ARG A 141 17.25 10.77 20.76
C ARG A 141 16.80 11.90 21.69
N GLU A 142 17.01 13.15 21.29
CA GLU A 142 16.58 14.33 22.07
C GLU A 142 15.06 14.35 22.24
N LEU A 143 14.29 13.98 21.20
CA LEU A 143 12.83 13.87 21.31
C LEU A 143 12.42 12.79 22.32
N VAL A 144 13.07 11.64 22.31
CA VAL A 144 12.81 10.54 23.26
C VAL A 144 13.12 10.96 24.68
N GLU A 145 14.24 11.66 24.92
CA GLU A 145 14.60 12.19 26.24
C GLU A 145 13.57 13.22 26.72
N LEU A 146 13.17 14.14 25.86
CA LEU A 146 12.14 15.14 26.18
C LEU A 146 10.78 14.50 26.50
N ALA A 147 10.39 13.48 25.72
CA ALA A 147 9.15 12.75 25.94
C ALA A 147 9.17 11.95 27.27
N LYS A 148 10.32 11.37 27.63
CA LYS A 148 10.50 10.69 28.93
C LYS A 148 10.45 11.66 30.11
N ALA A 149 11.00 12.86 29.95
CA ALA A 149 10.95 13.88 30.97
C ALA A 149 9.53 14.48 31.18
N SER A 150 8.69 14.38 30.15
CA SER A 150 7.32 14.95 30.18
C SER A 150 6.31 14.00 29.49
N PRO A 151 6.00 12.84 30.09
CA PRO A 151 5.12 11.86 29.48
C PRO A 151 3.75 12.42 29.13
N GLY A 152 3.28 12.15 27.90
CA GLY A 152 1.96 12.58 27.39
C GLY A 152 1.82 14.08 27.14
N LYS A 153 2.89 14.87 27.22
CA LYS A 153 2.83 16.34 26.97
C LYS A 153 3.11 16.69 25.51
N LEU A 154 4.01 15.95 24.85
CA LEU A 154 4.30 16.18 23.44
C LEU A 154 3.18 15.62 22.57
N SER A 155 2.65 16.44 21.67
CA SER A 155 1.56 16.06 20.76
C SER A 155 2.11 15.56 19.43
N VAL A 156 1.54 14.44 18.93
CA VAL A 156 1.89 13.86 17.64
C VAL A 156 0.65 13.67 16.79
N ALA A 157 0.65 14.30 15.61
CA ALA A 157 -0.43 14.16 14.65
C ALA A 157 -0.40 12.81 13.95
N SER A 158 -1.59 12.28 13.66
CA SER A 158 -1.79 11.18 12.71
C SER A 158 -2.83 11.52 11.65
N TYR A 159 -2.89 10.70 10.60
CA TYR A 159 -3.89 10.81 9.53
C TYR A 159 -5.27 10.27 9.90
N GLY A 160 -5.46 9.91 11.16
CA GLY A 160 -6.67 9.37 11.75
C GLY A 160 -6.40 8.13 12.57
N ILE A 161 -7.40 7.77 13.40
CA ILE A 161 -7.33 6.55 14.21
C ILE A 161 -7.23 5.32 13.28
N GLY A 162 -6.28 4.44 13.56
CA GLY A 162 -6.02 3.25 12.74
C GLY A 162 -5.26 3.51 11.43
N SER A 163 -4.84 4.73 11.15
CA SER A 163 -3.93 4.99 10.02
C SER A 163 -2.54 4.44 10.29
N THR A 164 -1.76 4.21 9.23
CA THR A 164 -0.35 3.79 9.38
C THR A 164 0.48 4.74 10.23
N SER A 165 0.24 6.05 10.16
CA SER A 165 0.94 7.02 11.02
C SER A 165 0.57 6.88 12.50
N HIS A 166 -0.69 6.53 12.83
CA HIS A 166 -1.09 6.24 14.20
C HIS A 166 -0.43 4.97 14.75
N VAL A 167 -0.51 3.86 14.02
CA VAL A 167 0.10 2.61 14.50
C VAL A 167 1.64 2.68 14.49
N THR A 168 2.24 3.51 13.63
CA THR A 168 3.67 3.83 13.68
C THR A 168 4.03 4.59 14.95
N LEU A 169 3.24 5.58 15.35
CA LEU A 169 3.41 6.28 16.64
C LEU A 169 3.31 5.30 17.81
N ALA A 170 2.27 4.46 17.85
CA ALA A 170 2.09 3.48 18.91
C ALA A 170 3.28 2.49 18.98
N SER A 171 3.79 2.04 17.84
CA SER A 171 5.00 1.21 17.75
C SER A 171 6.25 1.95 18.25
N PHE A 172 6.38 3.24 17.94
CA PHE A 172 7.48 4.09 18.42
C PHE A 172 7.46 4.23 19.93
N GLU A 173 6.31 4.48 20.51
CA GLU A 173 6.13 4.53 21.97
C GLU A 173 6.53 3.23 22.65
N ASP A 174 6.16 2.07 22.05
CA ASP A 174 6.52 0.76 22.61
C ASP A 174 8.02 0.51 22.63
N VAL A 175 8.70 0.82 21.53
CA VAL A 175 10.15 0.60 21.41
C VAL A 175 10.94 1.56 22.29
N THR A 176 10.51 2.82 22.40
CA THR A 176 11.24 3.87 23.13
C THR A 176 10.79 4.00 24.58
N LYS A 177 9.71 3.34 24.99
CA LYS A 177 9.09 3.47 26.31
C LYS A 177 8.72 4.93 26.63
N THR A 178 8.17 5.60 25.63
CA THR A 178 7.67 6.98 25.73
C THR A 178 6.15 7.02 25.67
N SER A 179 5.57 8.18 26.00
CA SER A 179 4.14 8.44 25.84
C SER A 179 3.94 9.81 25.22
N PHE A 180 3.14 9.88 24.17
CA PHE A 180 2.78 11.10 23.46
C PHE A 180 1.26 11.34 23.52
N LEU A 181 0.84 12.59 23.35
CA LEU A 181 -0.54 12.93 23.10
C LEU A 181 -0.85 12.70 21.62
N HIS A 182 -1.57 11.64 21.31
CA HIS A 182 -2.02 11.37 19.94
C HIS A 182 -3.15 12.31 19.53
N VAL A 183 -2.97 13.04 18.40
CA VAL A 183 -3.96 13.95 17.83
C VAL A 183 -4.35 13.47 16.43
N PRO A 184 -5.52 12.82 16.27
CA PRO A 184 -5.96 12.29 14.98
C PRO A 184 -6.60 13.37 14.11
N TYR A 185 -6.17 13.49 12.85
CA TYR A 185 -6.74 14.36 11.83
C TYR A 185 -7.44 13.54 10.73
N ARG A 186 -8.27 14.22 9.90
CA ARG A 186 -8.96 13.58 8.78
C ARG A 186 -8.06 13.56 7.52
N GLY A 187 -6.89 12.91 7.62
CA GLY A 187 -5.95 12.73 6.50
C GLY A 187 -4.66 13.52 6.63
N VAL A 188 -3.83 13.44 5.59
CA VAL A 188 -2.45 13.96 5.57
C VAL A 188 -2.40 15.47 5.64
N SER A 189 -3.18 16.18 4.78
CA SER A 189 -3.10 17.63 4.65
C SER A 189 -3.43 18.37 5.94
N PRO A 190 -4.52 18.07 6.67
CA PRO A 190 -4.79 18.74 7.95
C PRO A 190 -3.76 18.39 9.03
N ALA A 191 -3.20 17.17 9.05
CA ALA A 191 -2.14 16.79 10.01
C ALA A 191 -0.86 17.60 9.77
N VAL A 192 -0.47 17.78 8.51
CA VAL A 192 0.71 18.58 8.14
C VAL A 192 0.49 20.06 8.41
N ASN A 193 -0.71 20.58 8.16
CA ASN A 193 -1.04 21.97 8.50
C ASN A 193 -0.96 22.23 10.01
N ALA A 194 -1.45 21.31 10.84
CA ALA A 194 -1.33 21.40 12.29
C ALA A 194 0.14 21.40 12.77
N LEU A 195 1.01 20.61 12.10
CA LEU A 195 2.44 20.65 12.37
C LEU A 195 3.05 22.01 11.99
N LEU A 196 2.69 22.57 10.82
CA LEU A 196 3.17 23.86 10.34
C LEU A 196 2.76 25.03 11.23
N THR A 197 1.53 25.02 11.71
CA THR A 197 1.00 26.08 12.61
C THR A 197 1.49 25.92 14.05
N GLY A 198 2.15 24.79 14.37
CA GLY A 198 2.63 24.49 15.73
C GLY A 198 1.53 24.03 16.68
N GLU A 199 0.32 23.72 16.17
CA GLU A 199 -0.78 23.10 16.93
C GLU A 199 -0.36 21.73 17.50
N VAL A 200 0.47 20.97 16.77
CA VAL A 200 1.09 19.74 17.23
C VAL A 200 2.61 19.86 17.17
N ASP A 201 3.30 19.04 17.99
CA ASP A 201 4.76 19.08 18.12
C ASP A 201 5.48 18.26 17.03
N ALA A 202 4.91 17.14 16.62
CA ALA A 202 5.51 16.24 15.64
C ALA A 202 4.47 15.45 14.82
N ALA A 203 4.93 14.80 13.76
CA ALA A 203 4.13 13.88 12.95
C ALA A 203 5.02 12.86 12.23
N PHE A 204 4.57 11.62 12.08
CA PHE A 204 5.12 10.66 11.14
C PHE A 204 4.52 10.91 9.76
N VAL A 205 5.36 11.28 8.80
CA VAL A 205 4.94 11.68 7.45
C VAL A 205 5.89 11.14 6.39
N THR A 206 5.43 11.03 5.15
CA THR A 206 6.32 10.69 4.03
C THR A 206 7.24 11.87 3.67
N PRO A 207 8.51 11.64 3.34
CA PRO A 207 9.51 12.70 3.19
C PRO A 207 9.16 13.72 2.10
N HIS A 208 8.57 13.31 0.97
CA HIS A 208 8.21 14.23 -0.12
C HIS A 208 7.24 15.35 0.30
N ILE A 209 6.46 15.12 1.35
CA ILE A 209 5.51 16.13 1.87
C ILE A 209 6.23 17.23 2.65
N VAL A 210 7.30 16.89 3.39
CA VAL A 210 7.93 17.80 4.34
C VAL A 210 9.32 18.29 3.92
N ILE A 211 9.93 17.73 2.88
CA ILE A 211 11.26 18.14 2.43
C ILE A 211 11.33 19.61 2.00
N GLY A 212 10.28 20.11 1.32
CA GLY A 212 10.16 21.53 0.97
C GLY A 212 10.02 22.41 2.20
N LEU A 213 9.24 21.95 3.18
CA LEU A 213 8.99 22.65 4.44
C LEU A 213 10.24 22.66 5.34
N GLN A 214 11.04 21.60 5.32
CA GLN A 214 12.34 21.57 6.00
C GLN A 214 13.31 22.58 5.36
N LYS A 215 13.40 22.62 4.03
CA LYS A 215 14.27 23.55 3.32
C LYS A 215 13.92 25.02 3.59
N SER A 216 12.66 25.33 3.81
CA SER A 216 12.18 26.68 4.18
C SER A 216 12.27 26.95 5.70
N GLY A 217 12.75 26.01 6.50
CA GLY A 217 12.90 26.18 7.93
C GLY A 217 11.60 26.08 8.76
N ASN A 218 10.49 25.67 8.15
CA ASN A 218 9.19 25.59 8.82
C ASN A 218 9.04 24.35 9.68
N VAL A 219 9.76 23.26 9.35
CA VAL A 219 9.80 22.03 10.14
C VAL A 219 11.22 21.49 10.21
N LYS A 220 11.47 20.60 11.16
CA LYS A 220 12.70 19.79 11.26
C LYS A 220 12.36 18.35 10.92
N ILE A 221 13.25 17.63 10.22
CA ILE A 221 13.18 16.18 10.09
C ILE A 221 14.15 15.57 11.08
N LEU A 222 13.66 14.87 12.09
CA LEU A 222 14.45 14.35 13.19
C LEU A 222 15.10 12.99 12.87
N GLY A 223 14.48 12.19 12.04
CA GLY A 223 14.97 10.85 11.67
C GLY A 223 14.11 10.15 10.64
N ALA A 224 14.70 9.16 9.97
CA ALA A 224 14.06 8.30 8.99
C ALA A 224 13.68 6.95 9.61
N ALA A 225 12.39 6.60 9.57
CA ALA A 225 11.85 5.34 10.08
C ALA A 225 12.05 4.20 9.07
N SER A 226 13.28 4.00 8.62
CA SER A 226 13.72 3.03 7.62
C SER A 226 14.97 2.29 8.08
N LEU A 227 15.26 1.14 7.46
CA LEU A 227 16.47 0.36 7.74
C LEU A 227 17.73 1.09 7.26
N GLU A 228 17.63 1.73 6.09
CA GLU A 228 18.70 2.49 5.44
C GLU A 228 18.28 3.94 5.27
N ARG A 229 19.23 4.84 5.03
CA ARG A 229 18.94 6.24 4.74
C ARG A 229 18.16 6.36 3.45
N MET A 230 17.17 7.23 3.46
CA MET A 230 16.26 7.41 2.32
C MET A 230 16.90 8.30 1.25
N ALA A 231 16.82 7.89 -0.01
CA ALA A 231 17.42 8.63 -1.13
C ALA A 231 16.92 10.08 -1.27
N LEU A 232 15.69 10.35 -0.86
CA LEU A 232 15.09 11.69 -0.91
C LEU A 232 15.62 12.62 0.19
N VAL A 233 16.08 12.07 1.32
CA VAL A 233 16.60 12.79 2.48
C VAL A 233 17.89 12.12 2.99
N PRO A 234 18.96 12.07 2.19
CA PRO A 234 20.16 11.26 2.47
C PRO A 234 20.92 11.72 3.71
N ASP A 235 20.78 12.98 4.10
CA ASP A 235 21.44 13.56 5.28
C ASP A 235 20.68 13.25 6.58
N VAL A 236 19.44 12.75 6.51
CA VAL A 236 18.63 12.41 7.67
C VAL A 236 19.03 11.01 8.19
N PRO A 237 19.55 10.90 9.42
CA PRO A 237 19.92 9.60 9.97
C PRO A 237 18.68 8.74 10.24
N THR A 238 18.85 7.42 10.13
CA THR A 238 17.80 6.47 10.49
C THR A 238 17.57 6.44 11.99
N PHE A 239 16.43 5.92 12.42
CA PHE A 239 16.17 5.67 13.84
C PHE A 239 17.19 4.71 14.45
N THR A 240 17.64 3.70 13.70
CA THR A 240 18.68 2.76 14.14
C THR A 240 20.03 3.46 14.39
N GLU A 241 20.45 4.36 13.51
CA GLU A 241 21.66 5.17 13.68
C GLU A 241 21.58 6.06 14.93
N GLN A 242 20.37 6.40 15.36
CA GLN A 242 20.09 7.23 16.54
C GLN A 242 19.76 6.42 17.80
N GLY A 243 19.95 5.09 17.78
CA GLY A 243 19.82 4.22 18.95
C GLY A 243 18.46 3.55 19.11
N VAL A 244 17.48 3.82 18.25
CA VAL A 244 16.18 3.11 18.22
C VAL A 244 16.28 1.95 17.22
N LYS A 245 16.87 0.85 17.67
CA LYS A 245 17.26 -0.29 16.83
C LYS A 245 16.06 -0.96 16.16
N GLY A 246 16.18 -1.19 14.85
CA GLY A 246 15.23 -1.97 14.06
C GLY A 246 13.86 -1.33 13.89
N PHE A 247 13.67 -0.07 14.29
CA PHE A 247 12.40 0.62 14.11
C PHE A 247 12.18 0.99 12.64
N VAL A 248 11.08 0.50 12.09
CA VAL A 248 10.61 0.82 10.75
C VAL A 248 9.15 1.22 10.83
N GLY A 249 8.82 2.34 10.21
CA GLY A 249 7.44 2.85 10.14
C GLY A 249 7.12 3.40 8.76
N GLY A 250 5.90 3.19 8.31
CA GLY A 250 5.49 3.65 6.98
C GLY A 250 4.36 2.81 6.42
N ASN A 251 4.18 2.92 5.11
CA ASN A 251 3.19 2.16 4.36
C ASN A 251 3.85 1.33 3.25
N TRP A 252 3.10 0.44 2.66
CA TRP A 252 3.51 -0.36 1.53
C TRP A 252 2.37 -0.45 0.50
N TYR A 253 2.73 -0.76 -0.74
CA TYR A 253 1.82 -0.77 -1.88
C TYR A 253 2.00 -2.06 -2.65
N GLY A 254 0.92 -2.81 -2.77
CA GLY A 254 0.87 -4.07 -3.49
C GLY A 254 -0.37 -4.18 -4.36
N VAL A 255 -0.44 -5.26 -5.11
CA VAL A 255 -1.59 -5.62 -5.94
C VAL A 255 -2.07 -7.01 -5.54
N VAL A 256 -3.38 -7.12 -5.36
CA VAL A 256 -4.07 -8.39 -5.10
C VAL A 256 -5.21 -8.58 -6.12
N THR A 257 -5.69 -9.81 -6.24
CA THR A 257 -6.91 -10.18 -6.96
C THR A 257 -7.92 -10.83 -6.03
N PRO A 258 -9.20 -10.91 -6.39
CA PRO A 258 -10.11 -11.87 -5.79
C PRO A 258 -9.52 -13.28 -5.84
N ARG A 259 -9.74 -14.08 -4.78
CA ARG A 259 -9.21 -15.44 -4.69
C ARG A 259 -9.87 -16.37 -5.70
N GLY A 260 -9.06 -17.23 -6.32
CA GLY A 260 -9.55 -18.29 -7.23
C GLY A 260 -9.48 -17.92 -8.70
N ILE A 261 -8.66 -16.94 -9.08
CA ILE A 261 -8.42 -16.64 -10.50
C ILE A 261 -7.72 -17.83 -11.19
N PRO A 262 -7.94 -18.05 -12.52
CA PRO A 262 -7.27 -19.09 -13.26
C PRO A 262 -5.75 -19.01 -13.16
N GLY A 263 -5.07 -20.16 -13.10
CA GLY A 263 -3.63 -20.23 -12.86
C GLY A 263 -2.77 -19.58 -13.95
N ASP A 264 -3.20 -19.67 -15.21
CA ASP A 264 -2.57 -19.02 -16.36
C ASP A 264 -2.70 -17.49 -16.30
N VAL A 265 -3.87 -16.99 -15.90
CA VAL A 265 -4.12 -15.57 -15.65
C VAL A 265 -3.22 -15.06 -14.52
N LYS A 266 -3.11 -15.82 -13.43
CA LYS A 266 -2.25 -15.49 -12.30
C LYS A 266 -0.78 -15.40 -12.73
N ALA A 267 -0.31 -16.37 -13.51
CA ALA A 267 1.07 -16.37 -14.01
C ALA A 267 1.34 -15.16 -14.91
N ARG A 268 0.41 -14.82 -15.81
CA ARG A 268 0.54 -13.62 -16.67
C ARG A 268 0.57 -12.32 -15.87
N LEU A 269 -0.31 -12.17 -14.88
CA LEU A 269 -0.30 -10.99 -14.02
C LEU A 269 1.00 -10.87 -13.23
N ALA A 270 1.50 -11.97 -12.67
CA ALA A 270 2.76 -12.00 -11.93
C ALA A 270 3.96 -11.59 -12.80
N ASP A 271 4.05 -12.14 -14.03
CA ASP A 271 5.08 -11.77 -15.00
C ASP A 271 5.04 -10.27 -15.34
N GLN A 272 3.85 -9.72 -15.55
CA GLN A 272 3.72 -8.30 -15.84
C GLN A 272 4.09 -7.43 -14.63
N MET A 273 3.72 -7.80 -13.41
CA MET A 273 4.11 -7.05 -12.21
C MET A 273 5.64 -7.02 -12.02
N ALA A 274 6.33 -8.13 -12.30
CA ALA A 274 7.79 -8.19 -12.26
C ALA A 274 8.43 -7.21 -13.27
N LYS A 275 7.92 -7.19 -14.52
CA LYS A 275 8.38 -6.26 -15.56
C LYS A 275 8.11 -4.81 -15.20
N ILE A 276 6.91 -4.51 -14.68
CA ILE A 276 6.52 -3.16 -14.26
C ILE A 276 7.42 -2.67 -13.13
N ALA A 277 7.65 -3.47 -12.10
CA ALA A 277 8.50 -3.11 -10.97
C ALA A 277 9.94 -2.74 -11.38
N ALA A 278 10.46 -3.34 -12.43
CA ALA A 278 11.79 -3.07 -12.98
C ALA A 278 11.78 -1.97 -14.07
N SER A 279 10.62 -1.48 -14.48
CA SER A 279 10.50 -0.53 -15.60
C SER A 279 10.97 0.88 -15.23
N PRO A 280 11.66 1.60 -16.15
CA PRO A 280 12.06 2.98 -15.90
C PRO A 280 10.91 3.92 -15.52
N PRO A 281 9.70 3.84 -16.11
CA PRO A 281 8.57 4.66 -15.70
C PRO A 281 8.16 4.44 -14.25
N PHE A 282 8.09 3.19 -13.79
CA PHE A 282 7.73 2.86 -12.41
C PHE A 282 8.82 3.34 -11.43
N LEU A 283 10.09 3.08 -11.72
CA LEU A 283 11.22 3.52 -10.87
C LEU A 283 11.31 5.04 -10.77
N ALA A 284 11.11 5.76 -11.89
CA ALA A 284 11.07 7.22 -11.89
C ALA A 284 9.89 7.75 -11.05
N HIS A 285 8.71 7.12 -11.16
CA HIS A 285 7.54 7.46 -10.36
C HIS A 285 7.80 7.23 -8.87
N ALA A 286 8.31 6.07 -8.48
CA ALA A 286 8.66 5.76 -7.10
C ALA A 286 9.64 6.79 -6.53
N LYS A 287 10.71 7.10 -7.27
CA LYS A 287 11.69 8.11 -6.89
C LYS A 287 11.07 9.49 -6.68
N SER A 288 10.16 9.91 -7.56
CA SER A 288 9.50 11.24 -7.47
C SER A 288 8.65 11.41 -6.20
N LEU A 289 8.10 10.30 -5.69
CA LEU A 289 7.30 10.26 -4.47
C LEU A 289 8.13 9.97 -3.21
N GLY A 290 9.44 9.71 -3.33
CA GLY A 290 10.26 9.25 -2.21
C GLY A 290 9.81 7.90 -1.66
N VAL A 291 9.36 7.04 -2.56
CA VAL A 291 8.91 5.68 -2.29
C VAL A 291 10.01 4.73 -2.78
N ASP A 292 10.35 3.73 -1.96
CA ASP A 292 11.35 2.74 -2.31
C ASP A 292 10.69 1.61 -3.12
N ALA A 293 11.23 1.30 -4.30
CA ALA A 293 10.82 0.11 -5.04
C ALA A 293 11.24 -1.13 -4.23
N ASP A 294 10.27 -1.96 -3.83
CA ASP A 294 10.48 -3.22 -3.11
C ASP A 294 9.60 -4.28 -3.76
N TYR A 295 10.11 -4.85 -4.85
CA TYR A 295 9.38 -5.91 -5.54
C TYR A 295 9.50 -7.23 -4.80
N ARG A 296 8.33 -7.84 -4.54
CA ARG A 296 8.21 -9.24 -4.13
C ARG A 296 7.13 -9.89 -4.96
N ASP A 297 7.41 -11.08 -5.43
CA ASP A 297 6.43 -11.92 -6.12
C ASP A 297 5.26 -12.31 -5.21
N ALA A 298 4.32 -13.06 -5.75
CA ALA A 298 3.12 -13.48 -5.02
C ALA A 298 3.43 -14.23 -3.71
N ALA A 299 4.45 -15.09 -3.71
CA ALA A 299 4.86 -15.86 -2.53
C ALA A 299 5.52 -14.96 -1.47
N GLY A 300 6.48 -14.14 -1.89
CA GLY A 300 7.15 -13.18 -1.02
C GLY A 300 6.19 -12.13 -0.47
N PHE A 301 5.19 -11.71 -1.25
CA PHE A 301 4.16 -10.80 -0.77
C PHE A 301 3.20 -11.46 0.21
N ALA A 302 2.82 -12.73 -0.01
CA ALA A 302 2.01 -13.48 0.95
C ALA A 302 2.72 -13.63 2.30
N GLU A 303 4.01 -13.97 2.31
CA GLU A 303 4.82 -14.05 3.53
C GLU A 303 4.90 -12.69 4.24
N PHE A 304 5.13 -11.62 3.47
CA PHE A 304 5.16 -10.26 4.00
C PHE A 304 3.84 -9.86 4.64
N LEU A 305 2.70 -10.13 3.97
CA LEU A 305 1.36 -9.86 4.51
C LEU A 305 1.09 -10.61 5.81
N ALA A 306 1.52 -11.87 5.91
CA ALA A 306 1.36 -12.65 7.14
C ALA A 306 2.12 -12.00 8.31
N LYS A 307 3.38 -11.58 8.10
CA LYS A 307 4.20 -10.89 9.10
C LYS A 307 3.60 -9.53 9.50
N GLU A 308 3.11 -8.76 8.54
CA GLU A 308 2.47 -7.46 8.81
C GLU A 308 1.16 -7.63 9.60
N ASN A 309 0.34 -8.64 9.26
CA ASN A 309 -0.87 -8.95 10.03
C ASN A 309 -0.55 -9.34 11.48
N GLU A 310 0.44 -10.20 11.71
CA GLU A 310 0.88 -10.58 13.05
C GLU A 310 1.38 -9.37 13.84
N ARG A 311 2.27 -8.57 13.23
CA ARG A 311 2.87 -7.38 13.85
C ARG A 311 1.81 -6.36 14.28
N TRP A 312 0.92 -5.98 13.35
CA TRP A 312 -0.09 -4.96 13.64
C TRP A 312 -1.19 -5.47 14.54
N GLY A 313 -1.58 -6.76 14.39
CA GLY A 313 -2.54 -7.40 15.30
C GLY A 313 -2.08 -7.41 16.74
N ALA A 314 -0.82 -7.80 16.99
CA ALA A 314 -0.22 -7.78 18.30
C ALA A 314 -0.18 -6.36 18.91
N LEU A 315 0.25 -5.36 18.13
CA LEU A 315 0.31 -3.96 18.57
C LEU A 315 -1.08 -3.39 18.90
N ILE A 316 -2.05 -3.56 17.99
CA ILE A 316 -3.41 -3.04 18.13
C ILE A 316 -4.07 -3.63 19.38
N SER A 317 -3.93 -4.93 19.59
CA SER A 317 -4.44 -5.61 20.78
C SER A 317 -3.78 -5.11 22.06
N ALA A 318 -2.43 -5.05 22.10
CA ALA A 318 -1.68 -4.63 23.28
C ALA A 318 -1.97 -3.16 23.68
N ARG A 319 -2.27 -2.30 22.72
CA ARG A 319 -2.55 -0.87 22.92
C ARG A 319 -4.03 -0.54 23.00
N ASN A 320 -4.92 -1.53 22.90
CA ASN A 320 -6.36 -1.33 22.86
C ASN A 320 -6.78 -0.24 21.86
N ILE A 321 -6.17 -0.24 20.65
CA ILE A 321 -6.54 0.70 19.61
C ILE A 321 -7.89 0.31 19.06
N GLU A 322 -8.89 1.14 19.27
CA GLU A 322 -10.26 0.92 18.79
C GLU A 322 -10.72 2.10 17.94
N ILE A 323 -11.59 1.80 16.99
CA ILE A 323 -12.31 2.83 16.22
C ILE A 323 -13.59 3.14 16.98
N PRO A 324 -13.83 4.42 17.31
CA PRO A 324 -15.02 4.85 18.04
C PRO A 324 -16.33 4.63 17.26
#